data_3382afc8716a5f213fde84be16c681c3
#
_entry.id   3382afc8716a5f213fde84be16c681c3
#
_cell.length_a   1.000
_cell.length_b   1.000
_cell.length_c   1.000
_cell.angle_alpha   90.00
_cell.angle_beta   90.00
_cell.angle_gamma   90.00
#
_symmetry.space_group_name_H-M   'P 1'
#
loop_
_entity.id
_entity.type
_entity.pdbx_description
1 polymer ?
#
loop_
_entity_poly.entity_id
_entity_poly.type
_entity_poly.pdbx_seq_one_letter_code
_entity_poly.pdbx_strand_id
1 'polypeptide(L)'
;MESRPVTGDSPILRPLEARDVPSCARFIAEAPLWKRYGYGADRCAADLTAALEGHKDVVICLELAAKPAGLAWVLPRGTFGRSPYLKLIAVATDQRGGGLGALLLAAAEEIGAGELTLLVSDFNVDAQRFYLEHGYREVGALADFVLPGVTERILRKAPR
;
A
#
# COMPACT_ATOMS: atom_id res chain seq x y z
N MET A 1 7.74 -27.40 -28.63
CA MET A 1 7.64 -26.19 -27.78
C MET A 1 6.29 -26.25 -27.07
N GLU A 2 6.28 -26.89 -25.93
CA GLU A 2 5.05 -27.08 -25.14
C GLU A 2 4.69 -25.77 -24.49
N SER A 3 3.53 -25.24 -24.86
CA SER A 3 2.91 -24.11 -24.20
C SER A 3 2.49 -24.56 -22.80
N ARG A 4 3.20 -24.10 -21.76
CA ARG A 4 2.71 -24.20 -20.40
C ARG A 4 1.33 -23.50 -20.34
N PRO A 5 0.30 -24.16 -19.82
CA PRO A 5 -0.94 -23.48 -19.59
C PRO A 5 -0.69 -22.40 -18.53
N VAL A 6 -0.97 -21.16 -18.88
CA VAL A 6 -1.02 -20.05 -17.94
C VAL A 6 -2.32 -20.26 -17.14
N THR A 7 -2.27 -21.12 -16.14
CA THR A 7 -3.28 -21.17 -15.09
C THR A 7 -2.91 -20.07 -14.08
N GLY A 8 -2.93 -18.81 -14.50
CA GLY A 8 -2.80 -17.70 -13.61
C GLY A 8 -4.17 -17.07 -13.44
N ASP A 9 -4.79 -17.22 -12.29
CA ASP A 9 -5.94 -16.42 -11.96
C ASP A 9 -5.57 -14.96 -12.11
N SER A 10 -6.34 -14.22 -12.91
CA SER A 10 -6.10 -12.78 -13.08
C SER A 10 -6.37 -12.04 -11.78
N PRO A 11 -5.53 -11.09 -11.38
CA PRO A 11 -5.77 -10.30 -10.19
C PRO A 11 -7.04 -9.46 -10.31
N ILE A 12 -7.81 -9.39 -9.23
CA ILE A 12 -9.04 -8.62 -9.14
C ILE A 12 -8.82 -7.52 -8.11
N LEU A 13 -9.06 -6.28 -8.49
CA LEU A 13 -9.08 -5.13 -7.59
C LEU A 13 -10.52 -4.85 -7.16
N ARG A 14 -10.76 -4.80 -5.87
CA ARG A 14 -12.07 -4.55 -5.30
C ARG A 14 -11.96 -3.83 -3.95
N PRO A 15 -13.04 -3.24 -3.44
CA PRO A 15 -13.03 -2.73 -2.07
C PRO A 15 -12.71 -3.83 -1.06
N LEU A 16 -11.99 -3.46 0.00
CA LEU A 16 -11.76 -4.36 1.13
C LEU A 16 -13.09 -4.68 1.82
N GLU A 17 -13.28 -5.94 2.17
CA GLU A 17 -14.42 -6.40 2.95
C GLU A 17 -13.97 -6.88 4.34
N ALA A 18 -14.88 -6.90 5.30
CA ALA A 18 -14.58 -7.33 6.66
C ALA A 18 -13.94 -8.74 6.73
N ARG A 19 -14.36 -9.64 5.85
CA ARG A 19 -13.80 -11.01 5.75
C ARG A 19 -12.32 -11.04 5.36
N ASP A 20 -11.81 -10.01 4.72
CA ASP A 20 -10.43 -9.92 4.25
C ASP A 20 -9.46 -9.46 5.35
N VAL A 21 -9.97 -8.80 6.38
CA VAL A 21 -9.16 -8.14 7.40
C VAL A 21 -8.15 -9.08 8.07
N PRO A 22 -8.51 -10.30 8.51
CA PRO A 22 -7.55 -11.19 9.15
C PRO A 22 -6.35 -11.55 8.28
N SER A 23 -6.59 -11.89 7.00
CA SER A 23 -5.53 -12.24 6.06
C SER A 23 -4.64 -11.04 5.74
N CYS A 24 -5.23 -9.87 5.49
CA CYS A 24 -4.49 -8.65 5.20
C CYS A 24 -3.65 -8.21 6.40
N ALA A 25 -4.20 -8.20 7.59
CA ALA A 25 -3.48 -7.85 8.80
C ALA A 25 -2.27 -8.77 9.03
N ARG A 26 -2.43 -10.05 8.73
CA ARG A 26 -1.35 -11.03 8.88
C ARG A 26 -0.20 -10.75 7.93
N PHE A 27 -0.43 -10.65 6.61
CA PHE A 27 0.67 -10.44 5.68
C PHE A 27 1.32 -9.05 5.81
N ILE A 28 0.58 -8.03 6.24
CA ILE A 28 1.14 -6.71 6.57
C ILE A 28 2.09 -6.84 7.77
N ALA A 29 1.62 -7.42 8.87
CA ALA A 29 2.41 -7.55 10.10
C ALA A 29 3.65 -8.45 9.93
N GLU A 30 3.62 -9.42 9.03
CA GLU A 30 4.75 -10.31 8.73
C GLU A 30 5.85 -9.62 7.90
N ALA A 31 5.55 -8.52 7.22
CA ALA A 31 6.53 -7.81 6.41
C ALA A 31 7.62 -7.15 7.30
N PRO A 32 8.91 -7.25 6.91
CA PRO A 32 10.02 -6.71 7.72
C PRO A 32 9.86 -5.23 8.05
N LEU A 33 9.34 -4.45 7.12
CA LEU A 33 9.05 -3.02 7.32
C LEU A 33 8.16 -2.79 8.54
N TRP A 34 7.01 -3.46 8.57
CA TRP A 34 6.02 -3.25 9.62
C TRP A 34 6.43 -3.84 10.96
N LYS A 35 7.21 -4.93 10.93
CA LYS A 35 7.86 -5.45 12.15
C LYS A 35 8.79 -4.42 12.78
N ARG A 36 9.56 -3.74 11.96
CA ARG A 36 10.47 -2.67 12.42
C ARG A 36 9.71 -1.50 13.07
N TYR A 37 8.54 -1.17 12.55
CA TYR A 37 7.67 -0.14 13.12
C TYR A 37 6.84 -0.62 14.33
N GLY A 38 6.90 -1.90 14.66
CA GLY A 38 6.10 -2.47 15.75
C GLY A 38 4.60 -2.55 15.43
N TYR A 39 4.25 -2.59 14.14
CA TYR A 39 2.86 -2.65 13.68
C TYR A 39 2.40 -4.11 13.56
N GLY A 40 1.84 -4.63 14.67
CA GLY A 40 1.40 -6.01 14.76
C GLY A 40 0.04 -6.29 14.13
N ALA A 41 -0.28 -7.58 13.97
CA ALA A 41 -1.51 -8.02 13.31
C ALA A 41 -2.79 -7.54 14.01
N ASP A 42 -2.83 -7.57 15.33
CA ASP A 42 -4.03 -7.16 16.10
C ASP A 42 -4.33 -5.68 15.92
N ARG A 43 -3.30 -4.84 15.97
CA ARG A 43 -3.45 -3.40 15.74
C ARG A 43 -3.84 -3.11 14.30
N CYS A 44 -3.20 -3.78 13.35
CA CYS A 44 -3.53 -3.62 11.93
C CYS A 44 -4.98 -4.02 11.65
N ALA A 45 -5.44 -5.14 12.20
CA ALA A 45 -6.83 -5.59 12.07
C ALA A 45 -7.82 -4.58 12.66
N ALA A 46 -7.52 -4.03 13.84
CA ALA A 46 -8.36 -3.01 14.47
C ALA A 46 -8.43 -1.73 13.61
N ASP A 47 -7.30 -1.28 13.08
CA ASP A 47 -7.23 -0.09 12.24
C ASP A 47 -7.98 -0.28 10.91
N LEU A 48 -7.86 -1.45 10.28
CA LEU A 48 -8.60 -1.78 9.05
C LEU A 48 -10.11 -1.85 9.30
N THR A 49 -10.52 -2.45 10.40
CA THR A 49 -11.93 -2.51 10.81
C THR A 49 -12.49 -1.11 11.02
N ALA A 50 -11.75 -0.26 11.72
CA ALA A 50 -12.13 1.14 11.94
C ALA A 50 -12.24 1.93 10.62
N ALA A 51 -11.33 1.68 9.68
CA ALA A 51 -11.39 2.29 8.35
C ALA A 51 -12.65 1.89 7.58
N LEU A 52 -13.05 0.62 7.64
CA LEU A 52 -14.27 0.13 7.01
C LEU A 52 -15.53 0.75 7.65
N GLU A 53 -15.58 0.84 8.97
CA GLU A 53 -16.71 1.42 9.70
C GLU A 53 -16.82 2.93 9.49
N GLY A 54 -15.68 3.62 9.36
CA GLY A 54 -15.64 5.08 9.23
C GLY A 54 -16.05 5.61 7.86
N HIS A 55 -15.96 4.81 6.81
CA HIS A 55 -16.28 5.15 5.42
C HIS A 55 -15.58 6.41 4.86
N LYS A 56 -14.48 6.82 5.46
CA LYS A 56 -13.68 7.99 5.04
C LYS A 56 -12.46 7.61 4.23
N ASP A 57 -11.89 6.44 4.55
CA ASP A 57 -10.72 5.90 3.88
C ASP A 57 -11.15 5.03 2.71
N VAL A 58 -10.29 4.93 1.71
CA VAL A 58 -10.46 3.99 0.60
C VAL A 58 -9.44 2.88 0.76
N VAL A 59 -9.92 1.67 0.97
CA VAL A 59 -9.05 0.49 1.10
C VAL A 59 -9.37 -0.47 -0.02
N ILE A 60 -8.37 -0.69 -0.88
CA ILE A 60 -8.45 -1.54 -2.05
C ILE A 60 -7.80 -2.88 -1.74
N CYS A 61 -8.53 -3.96 -1.93
CA CYS A 61 -8.01 -5.32 -1.85
C CYS A 61 -7.67 -5.83 -3.25
N LEU A 62 -6.48 -6.39 -3.39
CA LEU A 62 -6.11 -7.17 -4.56
C LEU A 62 -6.31 -8.64 -4.24
N GLU A 63 -7.23 -9.27 -4.97
CA GLU A 63 -7.53 -10.69 -4.84
C GLU A 63 -6.84 -11.46 -5.95
N LEU A 64 -6.25 -12.59 -5.58
CA LEU A 64 -5.63 -13.54 -6.51
C LEU A 64 -6.02 -14.95 -6.05
N ALA A 65 -6.51 -15.77 -6.98
CA ALA A 65 -6.99 -17.12 -6.66
C ALA A 65 -8.00 -17.15 -5.49
N ALA A 66 -8.95 -16.22 -5.50
CA ALA A 66 -9.99 -16.06 -4.48
C ALA A 66 -9.46 -15.74 -3.05
N LYS A 67 -8.24 -15.23 -2.94
CA LYS A 67 -7.61 -14.87 -1.67
C LYS A 67 -7.03 -13.46 -1.72
N PRO A 68 -7.07 -12.70 -0.61
CA PRO A 68 -6.34 -11.44 -0.53
C PRO A 68 -4.84 -11.64 -0.74
N ALA A 69 -4.28 -10.94 -1.72
CA ALA A 69 -2.85 -11.00 -2.06
C ALA A 69 -2.16 -9.66 -1.92
N GLY A 70 -2.91 -8.59 -1.77
CA GLY A 70 -2.37 -7.25 -1.60
C GLY A 70 -3.44 -6.26 -1.16
N LEU A 71 -2.98 -5.09 -0.75
CA LEU A 71 -3.83 -4.03 -0.24
C LEU A 71 -3.21 -2.67 -0.50
N ALA A 72 -4.03 -1.71 -0.87
CA ALA A 72 -3.68 -0.28 -0.87
C ALA A 72 -4.67 0.49 0.00
N TRP A 73 -4.15 1.31 0.89
CA TRP A 73 -4.94 2.10 1.83
C TRP A 73 -4.69 3.58 1.61
N VAL A 74 -5.72 4.27 1.19
CA VAL A 74 -5.63 5.69 0.82
C VAL A 74 -6.56 6.52 1.69
N LEU A 75 -6.03 7.62 2.20
CA LEU A 75 -6.81 8.68 2.81
C LEU A 75 -7.06 9.75 1.75
N PRO A 76 -8.30 9.92 1.24
CA PRO A 76 -8.56 10.80 0.10
C PRO A 76 -8.16 12.25 0.31
N ARG A 77 -8.09 12.69 1.55
CA ARG A 77 -7.67 14.04 1.93
C ARG A 77 -6.56 14.03 2.99
N GLY A 78 -5.77 12.96 3.02
CA GLY A 78 -4.74 12.74 4.04
C GLY A 78 -3.50 13.62 3.92
N THR A 79 -3.25 14.20 2.73
CA THR A 79 -2.16 15.14 2.53
C THR A 79 -2.64 16.55 2.86
N PHE A 80 -2.39 16.97 4.07
CA PHE A 80 -2.74 18.31 4.60
C PHE A 80 -4.21 18.69 4.39
N GLY A 81 -5.12 17.72 4.41
CA GLY A 81 -6.56 17.94 4.21
C GLY A 81 -6.97 18.27 2.77
N ARG A 82 -6.08 18.14 1.78
CA ARG A 82 -6.30 18.58 0.40
C ARG A 82 -6.31 17.46 -0.63
N SER A 83 -5.34 16.58 -0.58
CA SER A 83 -5.11 15.60 -1.64
C SER A 83 -4.88 14.20 -1.07
N PRO A 84 -4.96 13.14 -1.90
CA PRO A 84 -4.81 11.78 -1.42
C PRO A 84 -3.43 11.50 -0.84
N TYR A 85 -3.44 10.72 0.23
CA TYR A 85 -2.27 10.18 0.90
C TYR A 85 -2.33 8.66 0.91
N LEU A 86 -1.31 8.02 0.36
CA LEU A 86 -1.15 6.57 0.44
C LEU A 86 -0.60 6.22 1.82
N LYS A 87 -1.46 5.74 2.70
CA LYS A 87 -1.10 5.36 4.07
C LYS A 87 -0.29 4.05 4.09
N LEU A 88 -0.67 3.10 3.24
CA LEU A 88 -0.06 1.78 3.21
C LEU A 88 -0.31 1.11 1.86
N ILE A 89 0.72 0.44 1.35
CA ILE A 89 0.61 -0.51 0.24
C ILE A 89 1.39 -1.76 0.63
N ALA A 90 0.80 -2.91 0.43
CA ALA A 90 1.44 -4.18 0.76
C ALA A 90 1.01 -5.28 -0.20
N VAL A 91 1.94 -6.16 -0.51
CA VAL A 91 1.70 -7.39 -1.26
C VAL A 91 2.13 -8.55 -0.38
N ALA A 92 1.32 -9.61 -0.32
CA ALA A 92 1.67 -10.80 0.43
C ALA A 92 3.03 -11.34 -0.03
N THR A 93 3.86 -11.79 0.92
CA THR A 93 5.27 -12.13 0.66
C THR A 93 5.45 -13.20 -0.42
N ASP A 94 4.56 -14.20 -0.45
CA ASP A 94 4.55 -15.28 -1.44
C ASP A 94 4.06 -14.83 -2.84
N GLN A 95 3.53 -13.62 -2.96
CA GLN A 95 3.01 -13.05 -4.21
C GLN A 95 3.85 -11.89 -4.74
N ARG A 96 4.96 -11.57 -4.12
CA ARG A 96 5.85 -10.48 -4.57
C ARG A 96 6.55 -10.83 -5.88
N GLY A 97 6.94 -9.78 -6.63
CA GLY A 97 7.65 -9.91 -7.90
C GLY A 97 6.75 -10.11 -9.11
N GLY A 98 5.41 -10.17 -8.95
CA GLY A 98 4.46 -10.37 -10.03
C GLY A 98 3.82 -9.09 -10.59
N GLY A 99 4.32 -7.91 -10.25
CA GLY A 99 3.75 -6.63 -10.69
C GLY A 99 2.48 -6.21 -9.93
N LEU A 100 2.11 -6.90 -8.87
CA LEU A 100 0.90 -6.61 -8.10
C LEU A 100 0.96 -5.26 -7.38
N GLY A 101 2.16 -4.87 -6.91
CA GLY A 101 2.38 -3.56 -6.31
C GLY A 101 2.08 -2.41 -7.29
N ALA A 102 2.47 -2.56 -8.55
CA ALA A 102 2.19 -1.57 -9.60
C ALA A 102 0.69 -1.46 -9.88
N LEU A 103 -0.04 -2.56 -9.89
CA LEU A 103 -1.51 -2.56 -10.05
C LEU A 103 -2.19 -1.83 -8.89
N LEU A 104 -1.78 -2.12 -7.66
CA LEU A 104 -2.31 -1.45 -6.47
C LEU A 104 -2.00 0.05 -6.49
N LEU A 105 -0.78 0.42 -6.86
CA LEU A 105 -0.37 1.82 -6.95
C LEU A 105 -1.20 2.57 -7.99
N ALA A 106 -1.39 1.99 -9.18
CA ALA A 106 -2.22 2.58 -10.22
C ALA A 106 -3.67 2.79 -9.77
N ALA A 107 -4.24 1.83 -9.06
CA ALA A 107 -5.58 1.96 -8.50
C ALA A 107 -5.67 3.06 -7.43
N ALA A 108 -4.67 3.17 -6.58
CA ALA A 108 -4.58 4.24 -5.58
C ALA A 108 -4.49 5.63 -6.24
N GLU A 109 -3.73 5.75 -7.32
CA GLU A 109 -3.58 7.00 -8.07
C GLU A 109 -4.89 7.49 -8.69
N GLU A 110 -5.78 6.59 -9.10
CA GLU A 110 -7.07 6.97 -9.70
C GLU A 110 -7.97 7.75 -8.72
N ILE A 111 -7.81 7.56 -7.42
CA ILE A 111 -8.57 8.29 -6.40
C ILE A 111 -8.35 9.80 -6.50
N GLY A 112 -7.13 10.22 -6.84
CA GLY A 112 -6.74 11.63 -6.99
C GLY A 112 -6.47 12.07 -8.41
N ALA A 113 -7.05 11.41 -9.41
CA ALA A 113 -6.82 11.71 -10.83
C ALA A 113 -5.32 11.72 -11.20
N GLY A 114 -4.58 10.80 -10.65
CA GLY A 114 -3.14 10.66 -10.83
C GLY A 114 -2.29 11.32 -9.74
N GLU A 115 -2.86 12.15 -8.89
CA GLU A 115 -2.16 12.74 -7.75
C GLU A 115 -2.13 11.78 -6.56
N LEU A 116 -0.94 11.62 -5.97
CA LEU A 116 -0.79 10.85 -4.75
C LEU A 116 0.48 11.29 -4.00
N THR A 117 0.40 11.37 -2.68
CA THR A 117 1.53 11.64 -1.80
C THR A 117 1.71 10.48 -0.84
N LEU A 118 2.95 10.17 -0.47
CA LEU A 118 3.27 9.10 0.45
C LEU A 118 4.54 9.40 1.26
N LEU A 119 4.72 8.65 2.32
CA LEU A 119 5.97 8.62 3.08
C LEU A 119 6.68 7.30 2.80
N VAL A 120 7.99 7.36 2.66
CA VAL A 120 8.85 6.18 2.58
C VAL A 120 10.07 6.38 3.48
N SER A 121 10.39 5.35 4.26
CA SER A 121 11.52 5.38 5.19
C SER A 121 12.85 5.47 4.43
N ASP A 122 13.83 6.17 5.01
CA ASP A 122 15.16 6.32 4.43
C ASP A 122 15.91 4.99 4.25
N PHE A 123 15.61 3.99 5.07
CA PHE A 123 16.20 2.65 4.96
C PHE A 123 15.51 1.75 3.92
N ASN A 124 14.31 2.10 3.46
CA ASN A 124 13.54 1.29 2.51
C ASN A 124 13.90 1.65 1.06
N VAL A 125 15.13 1.31 0.67
CA VAL A 125 15.71 1.67 -0.63
C VAL A 125 14.92 1.08 -1.80
N ASP A 126 14.43 -0.16 -1.65
CA ASP A 126 13.67 -0.83 -2.70
C ASP A 126 12.33 -0.13 -2.95
N ALA A 127 11.64 0.29 -1.91
CA ALA A 127 10.40 1.05 -2.04
C ALA A 127 10.66 2.43 -2.67
N GLN A 128 11.74 3.12 -2.26
CA GLN A 128 12.12 4.40 -2.87
C GLN A 128 12.31 4.26 -4.38
N ARG A 129 13.06 3.24 -4.79
CA ARG A 129 13.28 2.94 -6.21
C ARG A 129 11.98 2.68 -6.95
N PHE A 130 11.13 1.84 -6.38
CA PHE A 130 9.80 1.51 -6.93
C PHE A 130 8.98 2.76 -7.22
N TYR A 131 8.87 3.67 -6.25
CA TYR A 131 8.10 4.90 -6.44
C TYR A 131 8.73 5.85 -7.46
N LEU A 132 10.06 6.02 -7.43
CA LEU A 132 10.76 6.87 -8.40
C LEU A 132 10.57 6.35 -9.84
N GLU A 133 10.62 5.04 -10.03
CA GLU A 133 10.34 4.40 -11.34
C GLU A 133 8.90 4.60 -11.80
N HIS A 134 7.96 4.84 -10.88
CA HIS A 134 6.56 5.11 -11.18
C HIS A 134 6.21 6.61 -11.26
N GLY A 135 7.22 7.47 -11.35
CA GLY A 135 7.02 8.90 -11.61
C GLY A 135 6.87 9.77 -10.36
N TYR A 136 7.16 9.24 -9.17
CA TYR A 136 7.18 10.01 -7.93
C TYR A 136 8.47 10.82 -7.82
N ARG A 137 8.38 11.96 -7.15
CA ARG A 137 9.53 12.82 -6.83
C ARG A 137 9.55 13.11 -5.34
N GLU A 138 10.75 13.19 -4.77
CA GLU A 138 10.92 13.63 -3.39
C GLU A 138 10.66 15.13 -3.29
N VAL A 139 9.76 15.52 -2.39
CA VAL A 139 9.36 16.90 -2.17
C VAL A 139 9.66 17.41 -0.76
N GLY A 140 10.16 16.54 0.10
CA GLY A 140 10.51 16.88 1.47
C GLY A 140 10.88 15.66 2.29
N ALA A 141 11.20 15.90 3.55
CA ALA A 141 11.59 14.86 4.49
C ALA A 141 11.20 15.25 5.92
N LEU A 142 10.88 14.25 6.74
CA LEU A 142 10.50 14.40 8.14
C LEU A 142 11.41 13.53 8.99
N ALA A 143 12.39 14.18 9.65
CA ALA A 143 13.31 13.48 10.54
C ALA A 143 12.60 13.07 11.83
N ASP A 144 12.90 11.86 12.34
CA ASP A 144 12.37 11.33 13.60
C ASP A 144 10.83 11.33 13.69
N PHE A 145 10.15 11.27 12.57
CA PHE A 145 8.70 11.46 12.51
C PHE A 145 7.91 10.29 13.12
N VAL A 146 8.29 9.06 12.78
CA VAL A 146 7.66 7.85 13.31
C VAL A 146 8.57 7.15 14.31
N LEU A 147 9.82 6.92 13.95
CA LEU A 147 10.83 6.30 14.79
C LEU A 147 12.05 7.22 14.96
N PRO A 148 12.63 7.30 16.15
CA PRO A 148 13.90 8.00 16.34
C PRO A 148 14.99 7.46 15.41
N GLY A 149 15.74 8.37 14.78
CA GLY A 149 16.82 8.02 13.87
C GLY A 149 16.38 7.61 12.46
N VAL A 150 15.09 7.62 12.18
CA VAL A 150 14.55 7.31 10.85
C VAL A 150 13.94 8.58 10.25
N THR A 151 14.35 8.92 9.03
CA THR A 151 13.77 10.02 8.27
C THR A 151 12.76 9.45 7.27
N GLU A 152 11.54 9.96 7.34
CA GLU A 152 10.52 9.66 6.32
C GLU A 152 10.67 10.65 5.17
N ARG A 153 10.84 10.13 3.96
CA ARG A 153 10.89 10.94 2.74
C ARG A 153 9.48 11.13 2.21
N ILE A 154 9.15 12.35 1.85
CA ILE A 154 7.84 12.68 1.26
C ILE A 154 7.98 12.58 -0.25
N LEU A 155 7.29 11.63 -0.85
CA LEU A 155 7.25 11.44 -2.28
C LEU A 155 5.87 11.84 -2.82
N ARG A 156 5.85 12.50 -3.97
CA ARG A 156 4.63 12.99 -4.59
C ARG A 156 4.63 12.76 -6.09
N LYS A 157 3.49 12.37 -6.61
CA LYS A 157 3.16 12.38 -8.03
C LYS A 157 2.10 13.47 -8.26
N ALA A 158 2.34 14.35 -9.20
CA ALA A 158 1.41 15.42 -9.56
C ALA A 158 0.17 14.88 -10.29
N PRO A 159 -0.98 15.56 -10.25
CA PRO A 159 -2.16 15.15 -11.01
C PRO A 159 -1.90 15.20 -12.51
N ARG A 160 -2.67 14.39 -13.26
CA ARG A 160 -2.66 14.37 -14.72
C ARG A 160 -3.29 15.63 -15.30
#